data_38ee3ac6d8aaee0d25651272a36fd966
#
_entry.id   38ee3ac6d8aaee0d25651272a36fd966
#
_cell.length_a   1.000
_cell.length_b   1.000
_cell.length_c   1.000
_cell.angle_alpha   90.00
_cell.angle_beta   90.00
_cell.angle_gamma   90.00
#
_symmetry.space_group_name_H-M   'P 1'
#
loop_
_entity.id
_entity.type
_entity.pdbx_description
1 polymer ?
#
loop_
_entity_poly.entity_id
_entity_poly.type
_entity_poly.pdbx_seq_one_letter_code
_entity_poly.pdbx_strand_id
1 'polypeptide(L)'
;METVLIVEDDRVYARATTNWLVKNGINARYVLSVDNAKEFLDNHDVDLVLSDFRLDNGNGMELLEWMNTHGYRIPFLIMTGYGDIPGAVEAVKKGAVDYLPKPVQTEKVLGIIRKALERKRRDGNTKQRFDTSKSPLALRLQEHIRLVAPVDTLAVLIRGASGTGKEYVARQI
;
A
#
# COMPACT_ATOMS: atom_id res chain seq x y z
N MET A 1 -16.13 8.11 -0.28
CA MET A 1 -16.48 6.71 0.08
C MET A 1 -15.19 5.93 0.03
N GLU A 2 -14.84 5.20 1.11
CA GLU A 2 -13.57 4.47 1.19
C GLU A 2 -13.53 3.33 0.18
N THR A 3 -12.41 3.19 -0.54
CA THR A 3 -12.23 2.21 -1.61
C THR A 3 -11.17 1.19 -1.23
N VAL A 4 -11.52 -0.09 -1.22
CA VAL A 4 -10.61 -1.22 -1.06
C VAL A 4 -10.24 -1.77 -2.45
N LEU A 5 -8.94 -1.85 -2.74
CA LEU A 5 -8.41 -2.51 -3.92
C LEU A 5 -8.04 -3.96 -3.57
N ILE A 6 -8.62 -4.91 -4.28
CA ILE A 6 -8.31 -6.33 -4.18
C ILE A 6 -7.38 -6.70 -5.34
N VAL A 7 -6.27 -7.36 -5.03
CA VAL A 7 -5.32 -7.87 -6.03
C VAL A 7 -5.30 -9.40 -5.91
N GLU A 8 -5.86 -10.06 -6.91
CA GLU A 8 -6.10 -11.51 -6.88
C GLU A 8 -6.22 -12.02 -8.32
N ASP A 9 -5.43 -13.00 -8.71
CA ASP A 9 -5.40 -13.58 -10.05
C ASP A 9 -6.57 -14.54 -10.31
N ASP A 10 -7.07 -15.24 -9.26
CA ASP A 10 -8.33 -15.98 -9.38
C ASP A 10 -9.52 -15.02 -9.48
N ARG A 11 -10.01 -14.86 -10.71
CA ARG A 11 -11.14 -13.98 -11.04
C ARG A 11 -12.42 -14.33 -10.26
N VAL A 12 -12.65 -15.59 -9.99
CA VAL A 12 -13.85 -16.06 -9.25
C VAL A 12 -13.73 -15.61 -7.79
N TYR A 13 -12.59 -15.85 -7.18
CA TYR A 13 -12.31 -15.45 -5.81
C TYR A 13 -12.28 -13.92 -5.64
N ALA A 14 -11.63 -13.21 -6.56
CA ALA A 14 -11.60 -11.74 -6.58
C ALA A 14 -13.01 -11.14 -6.61
N ARG A 15 -13.87 -11.64 -7.53
CA ARG A 15 -15.27 -11.20 -7.66
C ARG A 15 -16.10 -11.54 -6.43
N ALA A 16 -15.94 -12.73 -5.87
CA ALA A 16 -16.65 -13.15 -4.66
C ALA A 16 -16.28 -12.26 -3.47
N THR A 17 -14.99 -11.98 -3.27
CA THR A 17 -14.49 -11.11 -2.21
C THR A 17 -14.96 -9.66 -2.39
N THR A 18 -14.93 -9.15 -3.62
CA THR A 18 -15.46 -7.81 -3.94
C THR A 18 -16.94 -7.71 -3.60
N ASN A 19 -17.75 -8.66 -4.06
CA ASN A 19 -19.19 -8.67 -3.80
C ASN A 19 -19.50 -8.75 -2.29
N TRP A 20 -18.72 -9.54 -1.57
CA TRP A 20 -18.87 -9.66 -0.13
C TRP A 20 -18.57 -8.35 0.60
N LEU A 21 -17.48 -7.65 0.25
CA LEU A 21 -17.17 -6.33 0.82
C LEU A 21 -18.26 -5.31 0.51
N VAL A 22 -18.74 -5.26 -0.73
CA VAL A 22 -19.81 -4.35 -1.15
C VAL A 22 -21.12 -4.61 -0.38
N LYS A 23 -21.49 -5.87 -0.17
CA LYS A 23 -22.64 -6.24 0.66
C LYS A 23 -22.50 -5.80 2.12
N ASN A 24 -21.26 -5.67 2.60
CA ASN A 24 -20.96 -5.19 3.95
C ASN A 24 -20.71 -3.66 4.01
N GLY A 25 -21.09 -2.92 2.96
CA GLY A 25 -21.02 -1.46 2.92
C GLY A 25 -19.64 -0.87 2.63
N ILE A 26 -18.68 -1.67 2.15
CA ILE A 26 -17.33 -1.24 1.77
C ILE A 26 -17.24 -1.20 0.25
N ASN A 27 -16.93 -0.04 -0.34
CA ASN A 27 -16.65 0.03 -1.77
C ASN A 27 -15.38 -0.76 -2.09
N ALA A 28 -15.46 -1.67 -3.04
CA ALA A 28 -14.33 -2.51 -3.42
C ALA A 28 -14.21 -2.63 -4.95
N ARG A 29 -12.97 -2.71 -5.40
CA ARG A 29 -12.60 -2.98 -6.80
C ARG A 29 -11.55 -4.08 -6.81
N TYR A 30 -11.45 -4.83 -7.89
CA TYR A 30 -10.40 -5.83 -8.02
C TYR A 30 -9.61 -5.67 -9.32
N VAL A 31 -8.38 -6.10 -9.26
CA VAL A 31 -7.46 -6.26 -10.39
C VAL A 31 -6.80 -7.63 -10.30
N LEU A 32 -6.26 -8.13 -11.43
CA LEU A 32 -5.83 -9.52 -11.55
C LEU A 32 -4.30 -9.69 -11.54
N SER A 33 -3.54 -8.58 -11.44
CA SER A 33 -2.07 -8.64 -11.46
C SER A 33 -1.46 -7.47 -10.72
N VAL A 34 -0.17 -7.60 -10.39
CA VAL A 34 0.63 -6.52 -9.78
C VAL A 34 0.69 -5.29 -10.68
N ASP A 35 0.84 -5.46 -12.00
CA ASP A 35 0.94 -4.33 -12.93
C ASP A 35 -0.38 -3.57 -13.04
N ASN A 36 -1.51 -4.29 -13.10
CA ASN A 36 -2.82 -3.64 -13.06
C ASN A 36 -3.07 -2.93 -11.73
N ALA A 37 -2.52 -3.46 -10.61
CA ALA A 37 -2.62 -2.80 -9.31
C ALA A 37 -1.83 -1.49 -9.27
N LYS A 38 -0.61 -1.46 -9.82
CA LYS A 38 0.21 -0.25 -9.94
C LYS A 38 -0.50 0.81 -10.78
N GLU A 39 -0.99 0.44 -11.96
CA GLU A 39 -1.75 1.33 -12.84
C GLU A 39 -3.01 1.87 -12.14
N PHE A 40 -3.74 1.01 -11.44
CA PHE A 40 -4.94 1.41 -10.70
C PHE A 40 -4.61 2.40 -9.58
N LEU A 41 -3.56 2.13 -8.79
CA LEU A 41 -3.10 2.99 -7.71
C LEU A 41 -2.63 4.36 -8.21
N ASP A 42 -2.08 4.41 -9.42
CA ASP A 42 -1.64 5.66 -10.05
C ASP A 42 -2.80 6.56 -10.47
N ASN A 43 -3.93 5.97 -10.85
CA ASN A 43 -5.06 6.68 -11.45
C ASN A 43 -6.26 6.86 -10.52
N HIS A 44 -6.31 6.16 -9.38
CA HIS A 44 -7.49 6.14 -8.49
C HIS A 44 -7.11 6.32 -7.03
N ASP A 45 -8.06 6.85 -6.26
CA ASP A 45 -7.96 6.93 -4.82
C ASP A 45 -8.30 5.58 -4.19
N VAL A 46 -7.32 5.01 -3.48
CA VAL A 46 -7.44 3.75 -2.75
C VAL A 46 -7.18 3.98 -1.27
N ASP A 47 -7.99 3.39 -0.42
CA ASP A 47 -7.91 3.55 1.03
C ASP A 47 -7.32 2.34 1.74
N LEU A 48 -7.35 1.18 1.10
CA LEU A 48 -6.75 -0.05 1.59
C LEU A 48 -6.46 -0.97 0.40
N VAL A 49 -5.33 -1.67 0.43
CA VAL A 49 -4.99 -2.74 -0.50
C VAL A 49 -5.13 -4.08 0.20
N LEU A 50 -5.84 -5.02 -0.42
CA LEU A 50 -5.98 -6.40 -0.01
C LEU A 50 -5.42 -7.28 -1.13
N SER A 51 -4.20 -7.79 -0.99
CA SER A 51 -3.50 -8.54 -2.04
C SER A 51 -3.32 -10.01 -1.69
N ASP A 52 -3.51 -10.89 -2.65
CA ASP A 52 -2.97 -12.23 -2.51
C ASP A 52 -1.45 -12.17 -2.38
N PHE A 53 -0.92 -13.11 -1.60
CA PHE A 53 0.51 -13.31 -1.48
C PHE A 53 1.10 -13.86 -2.78
N ARG A 54 0.44 -14.84 -3.40
CA ARG A 54 0.86 -15.47 -4.65
C ARG A 54 -0.02 -15.00 -5.79
N LEU A 55 0.59 -14.45 -6.82
CA LEU A 55 -0.06 -14.03 -8.05
C LEU A 55 0.67 -14.68 -9.23
N ASP A 56 -0.03 -15.00 -10.31
CA ASP A 56 0.55 -15.66 -11.50
C ASP A 56 1.76 -14.91 -12.07
N ASN A 57 1.73 -13.58 -12.03
CA ASN A 57 2.80 -12.71 -12.53
C ASN A 57 3.31 -11.80 -11.41
N GLY A 58 4.07 -12.35 -10.47
CA GLY A 58 4.62 -11.65 -9.32
C GLY A 58 4.02 -12.09 -8.00
N ASN A 59 4.16 -11.27 -6.98
CA ASN A 59 3.61 -11.57 -5.66
C ASN A 59 3.20 -10.30 -4.92
N GLY A 60 2.36 -10.45 -3.89
CA GLY A 60 1.88 -9.33 -3.08
C GLY A 60 3.00 -8.55 -2.38
N MET A 61 4.14 -9.18 -2.12
CA MET A 61 5.31 -8.53 -1.51
C MET A 61 5.96 -7.53 -2.45
N GLU A 62 6.06 -7.86 -3.73
CA GLU A 62 6.58 -6.93 -4.75
C GLU A 62 5.72 -5.68 -4.86
N LEU A 63 4.40 -5.85 -4.79
CA LEU A 63 3.48 -4.72 -4.77
C LEU A 63 3.67 -3.85 -3.52
N LEU A 64 3.81 -4.47 -2.35
CA LEU A 64 4.06 -3.76 -1.10
C LEU A 64 5.38 -2.97 -1.14
N GLU A 65 6.46 -3.59 -1.61
CA GLU A 65 7.76 -2.94 -1.76
C GLU A 65 7.70 -1.78 -2.76
N TRP A 66 7.03 -1.99 -3.89
CA TRP A 66 6.81 -0.93 -4.87
C TRP A 66 6.01 0.23 -4.26
N MET A 67 4.95 -0.04 -3.52
CA MET A 67 4.16 0.99 -2.83
C MET A 67 5.01 1.78 -1.83
N ASN A 68 5.84 1.07 -1.05
CA ASN A 68 6.73 1.71 -0.07
C ASN A 68 7.76 2.62 -0.75
N THR A 69 8.38 2.16 -1.84
CA THR A 69 9.39 2.94 -2.58
C THR A 69 8.80 4.14 -3.31
N HIS A 70 7.50 4.08 -3.67
CA HIS A 70 6.78 5.18 -4.32
C HIS A 70 6.03 6.08 -3.33
N GLY A 71 6.24 5.88 -2.01
CA GLY A 71 5.69 6.74 -0.97
C GLY A 71 4.18 6.59 -0.71
N TYR A 72 3.58 5.49 -1.16
CA TYR A 72 2.19 5.18 -0.82
C TYR A 72 2.07 4.84 0.66
N ARG A 73 1.17 5.52 1.36
CA ARG A 73 0.85 5.24 2.78
C ARG A 73 -0.56 4.68 2.90
N ILE A 74 -0.84 3.67 2.10
CA ILE A 74 -2.11 2.98 2.09
C ILE A 74 -1.96 1.70 2.91
N PRO A 75 -2.83 1.42 3.89
CA PRO A 75 -2.81 0.16 4.61
C PRO A 75 -2.83 -1.02 3.64
N PHE A 76 -1.92 -1.96 3.85
CA PHE A 76 -1.74 -3.13 3.00
C PHE A 76 -1.99 -4.39 3.83
N LEU A 77 -2.94 -5.21 3.39
CA LEU A 77 -3.26 -6.51 3.96
C LEU A 77 -2.89 -7.61 2.96
N ILE A 78 -2.27 -8.68 3.43
CA ILE A 78 -1.96 -9.84 2.59
C ILE A 78 -2.94 -10.97 2.87
N MET A 79 -3.50 -11.52 1.79
CA MET A 79 -4.25 -12.78 1.82
C MET A 79 -3.28 -13.93 1.54
N THR A 80 -3.41 -15.02 2.25
CA THR A 80 -2.56 -16.20 2.04
C THR A 80 -3.37 -17.50 2.11
N GLY A 81 -3.06 -18.43 1.23
CA GLY A 81 -3.53 -19.81 1.37
C GLY A 81 -2.83 -20.53 2.52
N TYR A 82 -3.30 -21.72 2.84
CA TYR A 82 -2.73 -22.56 3.91
C TYR A 82 -1.23 -22.83 3.65
N GLY A 83 -0.37 -22.46 4.63
CA GLY A 83 1.02 -22.93 4.71
C GLY A 83 2.12 -21.89 4.50
N ASP A 84 1.83 -20.61 4.21
CA ASP A 84 2.86 -19.60 3.97
C ASP A 84 3.08 -18.65 5.17
N ILE A 85 3.21 -19.23 6.36
CA ILE A 85 3.46 -18.47 7.60
C ILE A 85 4.78 -17.67 7.53
N PRO A 86 5.91 -18.19 6.99
CA PRO A 86 7.14 -17.42 6.89
C PRO A 86 6.99 -16.15 6.03
N GLY A 87 6.34 -16.27 4.88
CA GLY A 87 6.07 -15.12 4.00
C GLY A 87 5.15 -14.08 4.64
N ALA A 88 4.16 -14.52 5.39
CA ALA A 88 3.27 -13.64 6.15
C ALA A 88 4.02 -12.81 7.20
N VAL A 89 4.94 -13.44 7.94
CA VAL A 89 5.78 -12.75 8.94
C VAL A 89 6.70 -11.73 8.27
N GLU A 90 7.26 -12.07 7.12
CA GLU A 90 8.09 -11.16 6.34
C GLU A 90 7.29 -9.95 5.84
N ALA A 91 6.07 -10.17 5.37
CA ALA A 91 5.17 -9.12 4.94
C ALA A 91 4.91 -8.06 6.03
N VAL A 92 4.62 -8.51 7.25
CA VAL A 92 4.40 -7.61 8.39
C VAL A 92 5.68 -6.83 8.72
N LYS A 93 6.87 -7.46 8.67
CA LYS A 93 8.15 -6.78 8.86
C LYS A 93 8.41 -5.70 7.79
N LYS A 94 7.91 -5.90 6.58
CA LYS A 94 8.03 -4.94 5.45
C LYS A 94 6.92 -3.89 5.42
N GLY A 95 6.03 -3.88 6.41
CA GLY A 95 5.04 -2.82 6.59
C GLY A 95 3.60 -3.20 6.23
N ALA A 96 3.30 -4.47 5.93
CA ALA A 96 1.91 -4.90 5.88
C ALA A 96 1.25 -4.75 7.26
N VAL A 97 -0.01 -4.32 7.28
CA VAL A 97 -0.78 -4.15 8.53
C VAL A 97 -1.04 -5.49 9.19
N ASP A 98 -1.37 -6.49 8.39
CA ASP A 98 -1.65 -7.86 8.86
C ASP A 98 -1.66 -8.82 7.67
N TYR A 99 -1.69 -10.13 7.98
CA TYR A 99 -1.96 -11.17 7.00
C TYR A 99 -3.26 -11.90 7.34
N LEU A 100 -3.96 -12.35 6.32
CA LEU A 100 -5.27 -12.93 6.44
C LEU A 100 -5.30 -14.31 5.76
N PRO A 101 -5.56 -15.39 6.50
CA PRO A 101 -5.74 -16.71 5.87
C PRO A 101 -7.01 -16.71 5.01
N LYS A 102 -6.92 -17.27 3.82
CA LYS A 102 -8.10 -17.53 2.99
C LYS A 102 -8.94 -18.68 3.61
N PRO A 103 -10.27 -18.60 3.57
CA PRO A 103 -11.12 -17.58 2.97
C PRO A 103 -11.24 -16.32 3.83
N VAL A 104 -11.19 -15.15 3.18
CA VAL A 104 -11.23 -13.83 3.87
C VAL A 104 -12.66 -13.31 4.13
N GLN A 105 -13.68 -13.99 3.64
CA GLN A 105 -15.08 -13.57 3.77
C GLN A 105 -15.65 -13.90 5.17
N THR A 106 -15.02 -13.36 6.21
CA THR A 106 -15.40 -13.58 7.61
C THR A 106 -15.58 -12.27 8.37
N GLU A 107 -16.43 -12.27 9.39
CA GLU A 107 -16.64 -11.13 10.28
C GLU A 107 -15.34 -10.64 10.92
N LYS A 108 -14.43 -11.55 11.25
CA LYS A 108 -13.10 -11.22 11.79
C LYS A 108 -12.31 -10.35 10.82
N VAL A 109 -12.24 -10.74 9.55
CA VAL A 109 -11.53 -9.99 8.50
C VAL A 109 -12.21 -8.66 8.24
N LEU A 110 -13.53 -8.61 8.23
CA LEU A 110 -14.28 -7.36 8.10
C LEU A 110 -13.90 -6.37 9.20
N GLY A 111 -13.79 -6.85 10.45
CA GLY A 111 -13.31 -6.05 11.57
C GLY A 111 -11.90 -5.51 11.39
N ILE A 112 -10.97 -6.31 10.84
CA ILE A 112 -9.60 -5.88 10.56
C ILE A 112 -9.59 -4.79 9.48
N ILE A 113 -10.32 -4.98 8.39
CA ILE A 113 -10.43 -4.01 7.30
C ILE A 113 -10.98 -2.67 7.82
N ARG A 114 -12.09 -2.69 8.56
CA ARG A 114 -12.70 -1.48 9.15
C ARG A 114 -11.72 -0.75 10.07
N LYS A 115 -11.03 -1.47 10.92
CA LYS A 115 -10.02 -0.89 11.83
C LYS A 115 -8.84 -0.26 11.07
N ALA A 116 -8.39 -0.86 9.99
CA ALA A 116 -7.33 -0.31 9.14
C ALA A 116 -7.78 0.98 8.44
N LEU A 117 -9.01 1.02 7.91
CA LEU A 117 -9.61 2.20 7.30
C LEU A 117 -9.81 3.34 8.32
N GLU A 118 -10.28 3.03 9.54
CA GLU A 118 -10.41 4.01 10.62
C GLU A 118 -9.07 4.62 11.04
N ARG A 119 -8.01 3.82 11.12
CA ARG A 119 -6.66 4.32 11.41
C ARG A 119 -6.20 5.30 10.33
N LYS A 120 -6.37 4.94 9.07
CA LYS A 120 -6.04 5.84 7.94
C LYS A 120 -6.77 7.17 8.04
N ARG A 121 -8.05 7.17 8.42
CA ARG A 121 -8.83 8.40 8.64
C ARG A 121 -8.28 9.27 9.77
N ARG A 122 -7.90 8.65 10.90
CA ARG A 122 -7.36 9.36 12.08
C ARG A 122 -6.01 9.99 11.80
N ASP A 123 -5.17 9.28 11.06
CA ASP A 123 -3.82 9.74 10.72
C ASP A 123 -3.83 10.87 9.68
N GLY A 124 -5.02 11.31 9.22
CA GLY A 124 -5.19 12.43 8.27
C GLY A 124 -4.50 12.21 6.94
N ASN A 125 -4.20 10.97 6.61
CA ASN A 125 -3.32 10.63 5.52
C ASN A 125 -4.08 10.45 4.20
N THR A 126 -4.66 11.54 3.74
CA THR A 126 -4.88 11.74 2.32
C THR A 126 -3.52 11.71 1.63
N LYS A 127 -3.43 10.99 0.50
CA LYS A 127 -2.33 11.02 -0.47
C LYS A 127 -1.40 12.23 -0.29
N GLN A 128 -0.36 12.13 0.51
CA GLN A 128 0.83 12.91 0.25
C GLN A 128 1.65 12.14 -0.80
N ARG A 129 1.06 11.97 -1.97
CA ARG A 129 1.84 11.88 -3.17
C ARG A 129 2.49 13.26 -3.28
N PHE A 130 3.75 13.36 -2.95
CA PHE A 130 4.54 14.45 -3.47
C PHE A 130 4.41 14.31 -4.99
N ASP A 131 3.66 15.20 -5.61
CA ASP A 131 3.54 15.24 -7.09
C ASP A 131 4.87 15.71 -7.66
N THR A 132 5.84 14.79 -7.62
CA THR A 132 7.19 15.00 -8.11
C THR A 132 7.25 14.99 -9.63
N SER A 133 6.14 14.62 -10.27
CA SER A 133 6.09 14.41 -11.71
C SER A 133 6.10 15.71 -12.54
N LYS A 134 5.94 16.87 -11.92
CA LYS A 134 5.73 18.12 -12.66
C LYS A 134 6.69 19.26 -12.32
N SER A 135 7.50 19.17 -11.27
CA SER A 135 8.45 20.22 -10.89
C SER A 135 9.90 19.77 -11.06
N PRO A 136 10.72 20.52 -11.86
CA PRO A 136 12.15 20.22 -11.98
C PRO A 136 12.89 20.21 -10.64
N LEU A 137 12.43 21.00 -9.67
CA LEU A 137 12.99 21.03 -8.31
C LEU A 137 12.67 19.76 -7.53
N ALA A 138 11.48 19.19 -7.69
CA ALA A 138 11.09 17.96 -7.02
C ALA A 138 11.86 16.76 -7.58
N LEU A 139 12.10 16.71 -8.89
CA LEU A 139 12.95 15.68 -9.51
C LEU A 139 14.39 15.72 -8.99
N ARG A 140 14.98 16.93 -8.89
CA ARG A 140 16.33 17.10 -8.30
C ARG A 140 16.38 16.68 -6.83
N LEU A 141 15.33 16.99 -6.06
CA LEU A 141 15.24 16.58 -4.67
C LEU A 141 15.20 15.06 -4.52
N GLN A 142 14.45 14.37 -5.37
CA GLN A 142 14.42 12.88 -5.39
C GLN A 142 15.79 12.29 -5.74
N GLU A 143 16.48 12.88 -6.71
CA GLU A 143 17.83 12.45 -7.08
C GLU A 143 18.80 12.60 -5.89
N HIS A 144 18.76 13.73 -5.18
CA HIS A 144 19.55 13.93 -3.97
C HIS A 144 19.20 12.92 -2.84
N ILE A 145 17.93 12.66 -2.61
CA ILE A 145 17.49 11.65 -1.64
C ILE A 145 18.06 10.27 -2.00
N ARG A 146 17.96 9.85 -3.26
CA ARG A 146 18.51 8.55 -3.73
C ARG A 146 20.01 8.42 -3.54
N LEU A 147 20.75 9.52 -3.65
CA LEU A 147 22.20 9.53 -3.47
C LEU A 147 22.60 9.46 -1.99
N VAL A 148 21.79 10.04 -1.11
CA VAL A 148 22.13 10.23 0.31
C VAL A 148 21.56 9.13 1.19
N ALA A 149 20.34 8.63 0.91
CA ALA A 149 19.65 7.63 1.72
C ALA A 149 20.43 6.31 1.94
N PRO A 150 21.28 5.81 1.00
CA PRO A 150 22.05 4.61 1.24
C PRO A 150 23.30 4.82 2.11
N VAL A 151 23.60 6.04 2.56
CA VAL A 151 24.85 6.37 3.26
C VAL A 151 24.61 6.57 4.75
N ASP A 152 24.71 5.50 5.53
CA ASP A 152 24.41 5.47 6.98
C ASP A 152 25.27 6.41 7.84
N THR A 153 26.38 6.92 7.32
CA THR A 153 27.33 7.77 8.07
C THR A 153 27.19 9.26 7.79
N LEU A 154 26.22 9.65 6.98
CA LEU A 154 26.08 11.04 6.52
C LEU A 154 25.01 11.79 7.33
N ALA A 155 25.41 12.88 7.99
CA ALA A 155 24.46 13.79 8.63
C ALA A 155 23.84 14.72 7.57
N VAL A 156 22.51 14.65 7.41
CA VAL A 156 21.78 15.44 6.43
C VAL A 156 20.99 16.57 7.07
N LEU A 157 21.25 17.81 6.65
CA LEU A 157 20.50 18.99 7.10
C LEU A 157 19.44 19.37 6.07
N ILE A 158 18.15 19.24 6.43
CA ILE A 158 17.01 19.60 5.58
C ILE A 158 16.52 20.99 5.96
N ARG A 159 16.62 21.95 5.04
CA ARG A 159 16.15 23.33 5.23
C ARG A 159 14.95 23.64 4.31
N GLY A 160 14.01 24.45 4.80
CA GLY A 160 12.86 24.93 4.04
C GLY A 160 11.83 25.62 4.94
N ALA A 161 10.91 26.39 4.36
CA ALA A 161 9.85 27.07 5.09
C ALA A 161 8.90 26.06 5.79
N SER A 162 8.10 26.52 6.75
CA SER A 162 7.09 25.66 7.39
C SER A 162 6.09 25.16 6.35
N GLY A 163 5.69 23.88 6.45
CA GLY A 163 4.74 23.26 5.50
C GLY A 163 5.34 22.78 4.17
N THR A 164 6.65 22.91 3.92
CA THR A 164 7.30 22.51 2.65
C THR A 164 7.62 21.02 2.54
N GLY A 165 7.13 20.16 3.45
CA GLY A 165 7.34 18.72 3.37
C GLY A 165 8.71 18.22 3.85
N LYS A 166 9.43 18.98 4.67
CA LYS A 166 10.73 18.57 5.25
C LYS A 166 10.67 17.24 5.98
N GLU A 167 9.58 17.00 6.70
CA GLU A 167 9.36 15.74 7.42
C GLU A 167 9.24 14.54 6.44
N TYR A 168 8.61 14.75 5.27
CA TYR A 168 8.57 13.74 4.23
C TYR A 168 9.97 13.39 3.72
N VAL A 169 10.81 14.40 3.44
CA VAL A 169 12.20 14.20 2.99
C VAL A 169 13.02 13.48 4.06
N ALA A 170 12.91 13.88 5.33
CA ALA A 170 13.63 13.26 6.44
C ALA A 170 13.30 11.78 6.65
N ARG A 171 12.11 11.35 6.25
CA ARG A 171 11.68 9.94 6.34
C ARG A 171 12.12 9.09 5.13
N GLN A 172 12.67 9.72 4.09
CA GLN A 172 13.17 9.04 2.87
C GLN A 172 14.70 8.83 2.95
N ILE A 173 15.37 9.46 3.88
CA ILE A 173 16.79 9.36 4.18
C ILE A 173 17.00 8.47 5.40
#